data_a0accf411336efb3914a3c07c6ff7464
#
_entry.id   a0accf411336efb3914a3c07c6ff7464
#
_cell.length_a   1.000
_cell.length_b   1.000
_cell.length_c   1.000
_cell.angle_alpha   90.00
_cell.angle_beta   90.00
_cell.angle_gamma   90.00
#
_symmetry.space_group_name_H-M   'P 1'
#
loop_
_entity.id
_entity.type
_entity.pdbx_description
1 polymer ?
#
loop_
_entity_poly.entity_id
_entity_poly.type
_entity_poly.pdbx_seq_one_letter_code
_entity_poly.pdbx_strand_id
1 'polypeptide(L)'
;MVNSVSGGTANTILGGGTVTNPLTITGGNDAGTSGSYRVIVGGYDHLINSTGVGADVVGGGAHHRITGTSTHGTISGGSYCVISAGDYGSIGGGTNNAVSASGATIAGGRTNVAAGQSSTVAGGVGNSALNANDSISGGINNVAGGIASTVGGGNGNRVLGRNGFVGAGGGNTLGAEGTSHGDYSFIGGGFQNSLGTTSNARFASIPGGRECSVQHEYATASGYHAVTRLPGAEVRASGSFVRAGDAQISRLTLRRATTDGVATVLGWNGNAAPPMILTGTTYLLEGTVLARRTDQPGANAAWRVSALYARDGGGARVVGATVVPLAVEGSASAWSVTLTAGNSTVNVNAVGAPGHSIRWVANVVLTELAQ
;
A
#
# COMPACT_ATOMS: atom_id res chain seq x y z
N MET A 1 -48.19 1.84 -4.11
CA MET A 1 -47.11 1.51 -5.07
C MET A 1 -47.22 2.46 -6.25
N VAL A 2 -46.16 3.19 -6.58
CA VAL A 2 -46.16 4.03 -7.79
C VAL A 2 -44.98 3.56 -8.66
N ASN A 3 -45.28 2.96 -9.79
CA ASN A 3 -44.31 2.61 -10.82
C ASN A 3 -44.58 3.55 -12.01
N SER A 4 -43.59 4.22 -12.52
CA SER A 4 -43.72 5.17 -13.61
C SER A 4 -42.71 4.95 -14.71
N VAL A 5 -43.16 4.97 -15.98
CA VAL A 5 -42.31 5.06 -17.16
C VAL A 5 -42.74 6.24 -17.98
N SER A 6 -41.82 7.14 -18.29
CA SER A 6 -42.08 8.35 -19.06
C SER A 6 -41.28 8.33 -20.36
N GLY A 7 -41.76 7.59 -21.35
CA GLY A 7 -41.20 7.52 -22.71
C GLY A 7 -40.19 6.41 -22.96
N GLY A 8 -39.81 6.18 -24.22
CA GLY A 8 -38.88 5.13 -24.67
C GLY A 8 -39.57 3.83 -25.12
N THR A 9 -38.76 2.85 -25.57
CA THR A 9 -39.21 1.54 -26.06
C THR A 9 -38.54 0.39 -25.32
N ALA A 10 -39.24 -0.77 -25.17
CA ALA A 10 -38.77 -1.99 -24.55
C ALA A 10 -38.26 -1.84 -23.06
N ASN A 11 -38.80 -0.89 -22.32
CA ASN A 11 -38.51 -0.71 -20.90
C ASN A 11 -39.36 -1.65 -20.04
N THR A 12 -38.73 -2.34 -19.07
CA THR A 12 -39.43 -3.32 -18.23
C THR A 12 -39.16 -3.07 -16.74
N ILE A 13 -40.23 -2.96 -15.97
CA ILE A 13 -40.18 -2.98 -14.49
C ILE A 13 -40.85 -4.27 -14.03
N LEU A 14 -40.08 -5.18 -13.42
CA LEU A 14 -40.58 -6.42 -12.84
C LEU A 14 -40.74 -6.24 -11.33
N GLY A 15 -41.92 -6.38 -10.83
CA GLY A 15 -42.26 -6.39 -9.43
C GLY A 15 -43.79 -6.57 -9.29
N GLY A 16 -44.31 -7.48 -8.44
CA GLY A 16 -45.66 -8.04 -8.39
C GLY A 16 -46.82 -7.09 -8.67
N GLY A 17 -47.38 -7.10 -9.90
CA GLY A 17 -48.61 -6.43 -10.30
C GLY A 17 -48.68 -6.24 -11.82
N THR A 18 -49.85 -6.54 -12.41
CA THR A 18 -50.07 -6.56 -13.87
C THR A 18 -50.52 -5.20 -14.36
N VAL A 19 -49.83 -4.64 -15.36
CA VAL A 19 -50.36 -3.53 -16.20
C VAL A 19 -50.15 -3.90 -17.67
N THR A 20 -51.24 -3.84 -18.44
CA THR A 20 -51.26 -4.20 -19.85
C THR A 20 -51.16 -2.98 -20.74
N ASN A 21 -50.15 -2.99 -21.63
CA ASN A 21 -50.04 -2.42 -22.99
C ASN A 21 -49.58 -0.95 -23.18
N PRO A 22 -48.74 -0.66 -24.20
CA PRO A 22 -47.68 -1.43 -24.85
C PRO A 22 -46.29 -1.16 -24.27
N LEU A 23 -46.21 -0.66 -23.11
CA LEU A 23 -45.07 -0.49 -22.27
C LEU A 23 -45.23 -1.52 -21.14
N THR A 24 -44.46 -2.62 -21.17
CA THR A 24 -44.61 -3.65 -20.16
C THR A 24 -43.98 -3.18 -18.85
N ILE A 25 -44.78 -2.56 -17.99
CA ILE A 25 -44.40 -2.37 -16.58
C ILE A 25 -44.94 -3.57 -15.84
N THR A 26 -44.10 -4.56 -15.59
CA THR A 26 -44.41 -5.66 -14.69
C THR A 26 -43.95 -5.27 -13.29
N GLY A 27 -44.81 -4.57 -12.58
CA GLY A 27 -44.58 -4.27 -11.17
C GLY A 27 -44.78 -5.54 -10.34
N GLY A 28 -43.72 -6.11 -9.78
CA GLY A 28 -43.79 -7.19 -8.81
C GLY A 28 -44.42 -6.68 -7.53
N ASN A 29 -45.50 -7.30 -7.09
CA ASN A 29 -45.97 -7.20 -5.72
C ASN A 29 -45.32 -8.31 -4.93
N ASP A 30 -44.38 -7.99 -4.10
CA ASP A 30 -44.12 -8.82 -2.93
C ASP A 30 -45.35 -8.75 -2.06
N ALA A 31 -46.07 -9.85 -1.94
CA ALA A 31 -47.17 -9.97 -1.02
C ALA A 31 -46.66 -9.65 0.39
N GLY A 32 -46.90 -8.43 0.84
CA GLY A 32 -46.62 -7.97 2.20
C GLY A 32 -45.66 -6.77 2.33
N THR A 33 -45.01 -6.24 1.28
CA THR A 33 -44.14 -5.06 1.42
C THR A 33 -44.72 -3.84 0.72
N SER A 34 -45.38 -3.00 1.49
CA SER A 34 -45.80 -1.67 1.05
C SER A 34 -44.61 -0.73 0.95
N GLY A 35 -44.40 -0.05 -0.20
CA GLY A 35 -43.47 1.06 -0.29
C GLY A 35 -42.36 0.98 -1.33
N SER A 36 -42.45 0.15 -2.37
CA SER A 36 -41.48 0.16 -3.47
C SER A 36 -41.87 1.18 -4.55
N TYR A 37 -40.92 2.05 -4.92
CA TYR A 37 -41.05 3.00 -6.01
C TYR A 37 -39.98 2.69 -7.06
N ARG A 38 -40.39 2.40 -8.29
CA ARG A 38 -39.46 2.13 -9.40
C ARG A 38 -39.79 3.08 -10.55
N VAL A 39 -38.79 3.78 -11.05
CA VAL A 39 -38.94 4.81 -12.05
C VAL A 39 -37.97 4.58 -13.20
N ILE A 40 -38.50 4.52 -14.41
CA ILE A 40 -37.74 4.65 -15.65
C ILE A 40 -38.23 5.90 -16.36
N VAL A 41 -37.39 6.92 -16.52
CA VAL A 41 -37.77 8.20 -17.12
C VAL A 41 -37.84 8.08 -18.64
N GLY A 42 -36.97 7.27 -19.28
CA GLY A 42 -36.99 7.05 -20.71
C GLY A 42 -35.88 6.11 -21.17
N GLY A 43 -35.64 6.04 -22.48
CA GLY A 43 -34.56 5.25 -23.05
C GLY A 43 -35.01 3.92 -23.66
N TYR A 44 -34.11 2.97 -23.80
CA TYR A 44 -34.30 1.71 -24.51
C TYR A 44 -33.83 0.49 -23.71
N ASP A 45 -34.68 -0.55 -23.61
CA ASP A 45 -34.41 -1.87 -23.00
C ASP A 45 -33.85 -1.77 -21.57
N HIS A 46 -34.55 -1.08 -20.68
CA HIS A 46 -34.20 -1.05 -19.27
C HIS A 46 -34.95 -2.12 -18.47
N LEU A 47 -34.27 -2.70 -17.45
CA LEU A 47 -34.89 -3.66 -16.53
C LEU A 47 -34.64 -3.23 -15.09
N ILE A 48 -35.72 -3.02 -14.33
CA ILE A 48 -35.66 -2.99 -12.85
C ILE A 48 -36.37 -4.24 -12.34
N ASN A 49 -35.61 -5.18 -11.83
CA ASN A 49 -36.06 -6.44 -11.20
C ASN A 49 -35.38 -6.63 -9.84
N SER A 50 -35.56 -5.66 -8.96
CA SER A 50 -35.07 -5.72 -7.60
C SER A 50 -36.10 -6.28 -6.65
N THR A 51 -35.69 -7.04 -5.65
CA THR A 51 -36.58 -7.61 -4.60
C THR A 51 -36.58 -6.76 -3.33
N GLY A 52 -35.73 -5.74 -3.22
CA GLY A 52 -35.66 -4.82 -2.10
C GLY A 52 -36.82 -3.82 -2.04
N VAL A 53 -37.16 -3.36 -0.85
CA VAL A 53 -38.15 -2.30 -0.61
C VAL A 53 -37.46 -0.95 -0.69
N GLY A 54 -37.77 -0.11 -1.69
CA GLY A 54 -37.14 1.18 -1.84
C GLY A 54 -37.44 1.86 -3.17
N ALA A 55 -36.67 2.86 -3.53
CA ALA A 55 -36.87 3.67 -4.76
C ALA A 55 -35.68 3.45 -5.73
N ASP A 56 -35.89 2.59 -6.73
CA ASP A 56 -34.90 2.42 -7.81
C ASP A 56 -35.23 3.31 -8.99
N VAL A 57 -34.21 3.94 -9.58
CA VAL A 57 -34.38 4.92 -10.66
C VAL A 57 -33.42 4.64 -11.82
N VAL A 58 -33.96 4.63 -13.03
CA VAL A 58 -33.21 4.72 -14.29
C VAL A 58 -33.60 6.01 -15.00
N GLY A 59 -32.68 6.96 -15.15
CA GLY A 59 -32.91 8.26 -15.73
C GLY A 59 -33.04 8.25 -17.26
N GLY A 60 -32.41 7.28 -17.93
CA GLY A 60 -32.45 7.13 -19.40
C GLY A 60 -31.25 6.33 -19.92
N GLY A 61 -31.03 6.37 -21.25
CA GLY A 61 -29.95 5.64 -21.91
C GLY A 61 -30.40 4.31 -22.52
N ALA A 62 -29.57 3.27 -22.48
CA ALA A 62 -29.87 1.97 -23.05
C ALA A 62 -29.35 0.77 -22.24
N HIS A 63 -30.15 -0.31 -22.21
CA HIS A 63 -29.78 -1.60 -21.66
C HIS A 63 -29.32 -1.58 -20.19
N HIS A 64 -29.89 -0.71 -19.36
CA HIS A 64 -29.56 -0.66 -17.93
C HIS A 64 -30.34 -1.72 -17.14
N ARG A 65 -29.69 -2.25 -16.08
CA ARG A 65 -30.30 -3.26 -15.22
C ARG A 65 -30.11 -2.93 -13.75
N ILE A 66 -31.20 -2.90 -12.98
CA ILE A 66 -31.16 -2.88 -11.52
C ILE A 66 -31.81 -4.18 -11.03
N THR A 67 -31.06 -5.04 -10.36
CA THR A 67 -31.49 -6.41 -10.03
C THR A 67 -31.07 -6.79 -8.61
N GLY A 68 -31.51 -7.98 -8.16
CA GLY A 68 -31.14 -8.53 -6.86
C GLY A 68 -31.84 -7.85 -5.70
N THR A 69 -31.16 -7.65 -4.58
CA THR A 69 -31.71 -7.04 -3.35
C THR A 69 -31.56 -5.52 -3.31
N SER A 70 -31.29 -4.87 -4.46
CA SER A 70 -31.10 -3.42 -4.52
C SER A 70 -32.31 -2.68 -3.94
N THR A 71 -32.01 -1.67 -3.12
CA THR A 71 -32.96 -0.65 -2.67
C THR A 71 -32.36 0.72 -2.94
N HIS A 72 -33.09 1.67 -3.50
CA HIS A 72 -32.60 3.00 -3.81
C HIS A 72 -31.42 3.03 -4.81
N GLY A 73 -31.36 2.04 -5.72
CA GLY A 73 -30.39 2.02 -6.82
C GLY A 73 -30.67 3.11 -7.85
N THR A 74 -29.63 3.82 -8.31
CA THR A 74 -29.78 4.89 -9.29
C THR A 74 -28.80 4.74 -10.44
N ILE A 75 -29.34 4.69 -11.69
CA ILE A 75 -28.56 4.81 -12.93
C ILE A 75 -29.07 6.03 -13.68
N SER A 76 -28.24 7.09 -13.78
CA SER A 76 -28.70 8.35 -14.40
C SER A 76 -28.71 8.29 -15.92
N GLY A 77 -27.84 7.48 -16.55
CA GLY A 77 -27.81 7.33 -18.01
C GLY A 77 -26.67 6.46 -18.53
N GLY A 78 -26.37 6.56 -19.84
CA GLY A 78 -25.34 5.78 -20.50
C GLY A 78 -25.82 4.50 -21.16
N SER A 79 -25.04 3.41 -21.13
CA SER A 79 -25.42 2.11 -21.70
C SER A 79 -24.82 0.92 -20.96
N TYR A 80 -25.60 -0.17 -20.87
CA TYR A 80 -25.18 -1.44 -20.26
C TYR A 80 -24.68 -1.33 -18.80
N CYS A 81 -25.15 -0.33 -18.05
CA CYS A 81 -24.78 -0.21 -16.63
C CYS A 81 -25.66 -1.12 -15.76
N VAL A 82 -25.08 -1.70 -14.71
CA VAL A 82 -25.73 -2.68 -13.86
C VAL A 82 -25.56 -2.36 -12.38
N ILE A 83 -26.66 -2.40 -11.62
CA ILE A 83 -26.64 -2.48 -10.15
C ILE A 83 -27.27 -3.81 -9.77
N SER A 84 -26.51 -4.72 -9.13
CA SER A 84 -26.97 -6.09 -8.91
C SER A 84 -27.30 -6.46 -7.47
N ALA A 85 -26.79 -5.74 -6.46
CA ALA A 85 -27.03 -6.04 -5.04
C ALA A 85 -26.71 -4.85 -4.11
N GLY A 86 -26.72 -3.61 -4.64
CA GLY A 86 -26.26 -2.44 -3.89
C GLY A 86 -27.43 -1.58 -3.37
N ASP A 87 -27.75 -1.68 -2.06
CA ASP A 87 -28.59 -0.65 -1.45
C ASP A 87 -27.88 0.70 -1.58
N TYR A 88 -28.62 1.73 -2.05
CA TYR A 88 -28.05 3.05 -2.33
C TYR A 88 -26.89 3.03 -3.35
N GLY A 89 -26.81 2.02 -4.22
CA GLY A 89 -25.85 1.96 -5.30
C GLY A 89 -26.09 3.05 -6.34
N SER A 90 -25.05 3.68 -6.85
CA SER A 90 -25.20 4.79 -7.81
C SER A 90 -24.24 4.68 -8.99
N ILE A 91 -24.78 4.86 -10.21
CA ILE A 91 -24.02 5.00 -11.44
C ILE A 91 -24.46 6.27 -12.16
N GLY A 92 -23.56 7.26 -12.27
CA GLY A 92 -23.87 8.53 -12.94
C GLY A 92 -23.99 8.41 -14.45
N GLY A 93 -23.33 7.42 -15.07
CA GLY A 93 -23.43 7.16 -16.51
C GLY A 93 -22.31 6.31 -17.08
N GLY A 94 -22.03 6.48 -18.38
CA GLY A 94 -20.98 5.76 -19.10
C GLY A 94 -21.44 4.42 -19.67
N THR A 95 -20.50 3.47 -19.84
CA THR A 95 -20.78 2.21 -20.52
C THR A 95 -20.22 1.01 -19.76
N ASN A 96 -21.03 -0.04 -19.56
CA ASN A 96 -20.65 -1.29 -18.89
C ASN A 96 -20.11 -1.10 -17.46
N ASN A 97 -20.58 -0.11 -16.73
CA ASN A 97 -20.21 0.08 -15.34
C ASN A 97 -21.08 -0.80 -14.43
N ALA A 98 -20.47 -1.39 -13.38
CA ALA A 98 -21.12 -2.33 -12.49
C ALA A 98 -20.95 -1.98 -11.01
N VAL A 99 -22.06 -1.85 -10.29
CA VAL A 99 -22.11 -1.72 -8.83
C VAL A 99 -22.75 -2.98 -8.26
N SER A 100 -22.09 -3.59 -7.25
CA SER A 100 -22.59 -4.82 -6.62
C SER A 100 -22.55 -4.80 -5.10
N ALA A 101 -22.33 -3.64 -4.47
CA ALA A 101 -22.32 -3.51 -3.02
C ALA A 101 -23.05 -2.23 -2.54
N SER A 102 -23.52 -2.25 -1.29
CA SER A 102 -24.26 -1.14 -0.69
C SER A 102 -23.42 0.13 -0.58
N GLY A 103 -24.02 1.27 -0.92
CA GLY A 103 -23.39 2.58 -0.90
C GLY A 103 -22.29 2.79 -1.93
N ALA A 104 -22.07 1.83 -2.83
CA ALA A 104 -21.02 1.93 -3.82
C ALA A 104 -21.40 2.87 -4.96
N THR A 105 -20.42 3.61 -5.47
CA THR A 105 -20.66 4.67 -6.47
C THR A 105 -19.68 4.60 -7.63
N ILE A 106 -20.21 4.73 -8.84
CA ILE A 106 -19.43 4.99 -10.06
C ILE A 106 -19.96 6.25 -10.71
N ALA A 107 -19.13 7.32 -10.78
CA ALA A 107 -19.62 8.55 -11.40
C ALA A 107 -19.75 8.44 -12.93
N GLY A 108 -18.89 7.62 -13.59
CA GLY A 108 -18.98 7.40 -15.03
C GLY A 108 -17.84 6.56 -15.59
N GLY A 109 -17.55 6.72 -16.89
CA GLY A 109 -16.49 6.00 -17.57
C GLY A 109 -16.92 4.70 -18.21
N ARG A 110 -16.00 3.75 -18.39
CA ARG A 110 -16.27 2.50 -19.08
C ARG A 110 -15.71 1.28 -18.34
N THR A 111 -16.52 0.23 -18.21
CA THR A 111 -16.14 -1.06 -17.62
C THR A 111 -15.58 -0.97 -16.21
N ASN A 112 -15.99 0.04 -15.43
CA ASN A 112 -15.58 0.19 -14.05
C ASN A 112 -16.45 -0.68 -13.13
N VAL A 113 -15.86 -1.15 -12.02
CA VAL A 113 -16.51 -2.00 -11.03
C VAL A 113 -16.36 -1.39 -9.63
N ALA A 114 -17.48 -1.24 -8.92
CA ALA A 114 -17.52 -0.90 -7.50
C ALA A 114 -18.23 -2.03 -6.74
N ALA A 115 -17.43 -2.94 -6.19
CA ALA A 115 -17.93 -4.17 -5.57
C ALA A 115 -17.77 -4.18 -4.03
N GLY A 116 -17.06 -3.22 -3.46
CA GLY A 116 -16.94 -3.05 -2.02
C GLY A 116 -18.02 -2.15 -1.43
N GLN A 117 -18.44 -2.43 -0.19
CA GLN A 117 -19.36 -1.54 0.53
C GLN A 117 -18.79 -0.12 0.60
N SER A 118 -19.56 0.89 0.24
CA SER A 118 -19.15 2.30 0.20
C SER A 118 -17.91 2.56 -0.67
N SER A 119 -17.63 1.68 -1.64
CA SER A 119 -16.52 1.89 -2.57
C SER A 119 -16.85 2.92 -3.63
N THR A 120 -15.85 3.60 -4.15
CA THR A 120 -16.03 4.67 -5.12
C THR A 120 -15.08 4.56 -6.29
N VAL A 121 -15.61 4.67 -7.51
CA VAL A 121 -14.84 4.89 -8.73
C VAL A 121 -15.33 6.17 -9.39
N ALA A 122 -14.51 7.22 -9.42
CA ALA A 122 -14.94 8.50 -10.01
C ALA A 122 -15.00 8.44 -11.55
N GLY A 123 -14.28 7.51 -12.19
CA GLY A 123 -14.39 7.34 -13.64
C GLY A 123 -13.22 6.56 -14.25
N GLY A 124 -12.94 6.81 -15.53
CA GLY A 124 -11.87 6.12 -16.26
C GLY A 124 -12.33 4.83 -16.94
N VAL A 125 -11.40 3.90 -17.15
CA VAL A 125 -11.63 2.66 -17.90
C VAL A 125 -11.10 1.44 -17.16
N GLY A 126 -11.95 0.46 -16.90
CA GLY A 126 -11.54 -0.83 -16.32
C GLY A 126 -11.06 -0.77 -14.87
N ASN A 127 -11.42 0.26 -14.11
CA ASN A 127 -11.02 0.39 -12.72
C ASN A 127 -11.91 -0.46 -11.80
N SER A 128 -11.35 -1.08 -10.76
CA SER A 128 -12.05 -2.00 -9.88
C SER A 128 -11.79 -1.69 -8.40
N ALA A 129 -12.80 -1.20 -7.69
CA ALA A 129 -12.82 -0.98 -6.25
C ALA A 129 -13.57 -2.15 -5.58
N LEU A 130 -12.81 -3.08 -4.96
CA LEU A 130 -13.30 -4.43 -4.65
C LEU A 130 -13.71 -4.62 -3.18
N ASN A 131 -13.12 -3.87 -2.26
CA ASN A 131 -13.38 -4.02 -0.82
C ASN A 131 -13.98 -2.75 -0.20
N ALA A 132 -14.43 -2.87 1.04
CA ALA A 132 -15.11 -1.80 1.73
C ALA A 132 -14.26 -0.52 1.81
N ASN A 133 -14.89 0.62 1.50
CA ASN A 133 -14.30 1.95 1.50
C ASN A 133 -13.13 2.14 0.52
N ASP A 134 -12.98 1.27 -0.47
CA ASP A 134 -11.97 1.44 -1.50
C ASP A 134 -12.32 2.61 -2.42
N SER A 135 -11.30 3.35 -2.87
CA SER A 135 -11.48 4.54 -3.70
C SER A 135 -10.52 4.57 -4.88
N ILE A 136 -11.06 4.85 -6.08
CA ILE A 136 -10.27 5.07 -7.29
C ILE A 136 -10.74 6.37 -7.94
N SER A 137 -9.85 7.38 -8.06
CA SER A 137 -10.20 8.66 -8.65
C SER A 137 -10.28 8.63 -10.18
N GLY A 138 -9.72 7.60 -10.84
CA GLY A 138 -9.80 7.43 -12.28
C GLY A 138 -8.63 6.68 -12.89
N GLY A 139 -8.34 6.91 -14.16
CA GLY A 139 -7.27 6.25 -14.91
C GLY A 139 -7.71 4.97 -15.61
N ILE A 140 -6.78 4.05 -15.83
CA ILE A 140 -7.02 2.85 -16.63
C ILE A 140 -6.55 1.59 -15.87
N ASN A 141 -7.41 0.59 -15.76
CA ASN A 141 -7.11 -0.74 -15.19
C ASN A 141 -6.49 -0.69 -13.78
N ASN A 142 -6.89 0.28 -12.95
CA ASN A 142 -6.45 0.35 -11.57
C ASN A 142 -7.32 -0.54 -10.67
N VAL A 143 -6.70 -1.12 -9.63
CA VAL A 143 -7.36 -2.00 -8.66
C VAL A 143 -7.12 -1.50 -7.24
N ALA A 144 -8.18 -1.21 -6.54
CA ALA A 144 -8.20 -1.04 -5.10
C ALA A 144 -8.87 -2.28 -4.50
N GLY A 145 -8.11 -3.11 -3.79
CA GLY A 145 -8.53 -4.43 -3.29
C GLY A 145 -8.09 -4.69 -1.84
N GLY A 146 -7.60 -3.66 -1.15
CA GLY A 146 -7.40 -3.69 0.30
C GLY A 146 -8.49 -2.87 0.99
N ILE A 147 -8.95 -3.26 2.18
CA ILE A 147 -9.99 -2.47 2.89
C ILE A 147 -9.51 -1.03 3.08
N ALA A 148 -10.33 -0.05 2.69
CA ALA A 148 -10.03 1.39 2.76
C ALA A 148 -8.77 1.77 1.97
N SER A 149 -8.51 1.09 0.86
CA SER A 149 -7.39 1.37 -0.01
C SER A 149 -7.74 2.44 -1.06
N THR A 150 -6.72 3.16 -1.53
CA THR A 150 -6.92 4.26 -2.47
C THR A 150 -5.93 4.21 -3.63
N VAL A 151 -6.45 4.39 -4.85
CA VAL A 151 -5.66 4.68 -6.04
C VAL A 151 -6.07 6.05 -6.57
N GLY A 152 -5.14 7.01 -6.60
CA GLY A 152 -5.39 8.36 -7.11
C GLY A 152 -5.56 8.40 -8.64
N GLY A 153 -4.97 7.45 -9.37
CA GLY A 153 -5.13 7.36 -10.82
C GLY A 153 -3.99 6.60 -11.51
N GLY A 154 -3.74 6.91 -12.79
CA GLY A 154 -2.70 6.28 -13.58
C GLY A 154 -3.14 5.03 -14.33
N ASN A 155 -2.22 4.10 -14.58
CA ASN A 155 -2.49 2.91 -15.37
C ASN A 155 -1.97 1.63 -14.70
N GLY A 156 -2.86 0.68 -14.45
CA GLY A 156 -2.47 -0.65 -13.96
C GLY A 156 -1.93 -0.67 -12.53
N ASN A 157 -2.24 0.32 -11.70
CA ASN A 157 -1.82 0.34 -10.31
C ASN A 157 -2.70 -0.59 -9.46
N ARG A 158 -2.11 -1.31 -8.51
CA ARG A 158 -2.80 -2.23 -7.61
C ARG A 158 -2.50 -1.90 -6.15
N VAL A 159 -3.52 -1.71 -5.34
CA VAL A 159 -3.42 -1.56 -3.89
C VAL A 159 -4.18 -2.70 -3.23
N LEU A 160 -3.47 -3.60 -2.59
CA LEU A 160 -4.01 -4.79 -1.94
C LEU A 160 -3.82 -4.78 -0.42
N GLY A 161 -2.95 -3.89 0.09
CA GLY A 161 -2.76 -3.65 1.52
C GLY A 161 -3.89 -2.78 2.10
N ARG A 162 -4.33 -3.10 3.30
CA ARG A 162 -5.33 -2.33 4.04
C ARG A 162 -4.80 -0.90 4.31
N ASN A 163 -5.66 0.12 4.14
CA ASN A 163 -5.29 1.52 4.27
C ASN A 163 -4.05 1.88 3.42
N GLY A 164 -3.84 1.15 2.33
CA GLY A 164 -2.77 1.41 1.39
C GLY A 164 -3.12 2.53 0.42
N PHE A 165 -2.11 3.24 -0.06
CA PHE A 165 -2.29 4.34 -1.00
C PHE A 165 -1.28 4.29 -2.14
N VAL A 166 -1.76 4.36 -3.38
CA VAL A 166 -0.95 4.63 -4.56
C VAL A 166 -1.45 5.92 -5.20
N GLY A 167 -0.59 6.96 -5.28
CA GLY A 167 -0.97 8.26 -5.80
C GLY A 167 -1.32 8.20 -7.29
N ALA A 168 -0.35 7.79 -8.11
CA ALA A 168 -0.53 7.65 -9.56
C ALA A 168 0.64 6.88 -10.20
N GLY A 169 0.78 6.97 -11.54
CA GLY A 169 1.86 6.34 -12.29
C GLY A 169 1.43 5.08 -13.00
N GLY A 170 2.33 4.14 -13.24
CA GLY A 170 2.05 2.93 -14.01
C GLY A 170 2.57 1.65 -13.37
N GLY A 171 1.73 0.63 -13.26
CA GLY A 171 2.12 -0.71 -12.82
C GLY A 171 2.64 -0.80 -11.39
N ASN A 172 2.34 0.18 -10.52
CA ASN A 172 2.76 0.12 -9.13
C ASN A 172 1.91 -0.88 -8.34
N THR A 173 2.54 -1.70 -7.50
CA THR A 173 1.85 -2.71 -6.69
C THR A 173 2.17 -2.54 -5.21
N LEU A 174 1.14 -2.39 -4.38
CA LEU A 174 1.22 -2.27 -2.93
C LEU A 174 0.45 -3.40 -2.28
N GLY A 175 1.14 -4.24 -1.49
CA GLY A 175 0.57 -5.38 -0.80
C GLY A 175 0.43 -6.63 -1.65
N ALA A 176 -0.04 -7.70 -1.03
CA ALA A 176 -0.37 -8.97 -1.66
C ALA A 176 -1.75 -9.45 -1.21
N GLU A 177 -2.44 -10.12 -2.11
CA GLU A 177 -3.81 -10.58 -1.89
C GLU A 177 -3.92 -11.54 -0.69
N GLY A 178 -4.95 -11.35 0.14
CA GLY A 178 -5.22 -12.20 1.30
C GLY A 178 -4.19 -12.08 2.45
N THR A 179 -3.33 -11.08 2.43
CA THR A 179 -2.28 -10.88 3.44
C THR A 179 -2.38 -9.50 4.08
N SER A 180 -1.64 -9.27 5.17
CA SER A 180 -1.41 -7.94 5.75
C SER A 180 -0.14 -7.26 5.20
N HIS A 181 0.43 -7.81 4.13
CA HIS A 181 1.60 -7.23 3.48
C HIS A 181 1.25 -5.86 2.88
N GLY A 182 2.05 -4.87 3.17
CA GLY A 182 1.83 -3.52 2.67
C GLY A 182 0.71 -2.73 3.36
N ASP A 183 0.14 -3.21 4.48
CA ASP A 183 -0.84 -2.45 5.25
C ASP A 183 -0.25 -1.12 5.72
N TYR A 184 -1.08 -0.05 5.71
CA TYR A 184 -0.71 1.31 6.12
C TYR A 184 0.50 1.87 5.37
N SER A 185 0.70 1.48 4.12
CA SER A 185 1.86 1.81 3.32
C SER A 185 1.51 2.72 2.15
N PHE A 186 2.53 3.34 1.55
CA PHE A 186 2.36 4.42 0.61
C PHE A 186 3.31 4.28 -0.59
N ILE A 187 2.75 4.41 -1.81
CA ILE A 187 3.51 4.66 -3.03
C ILE A 187 3.03 6.00 -3.61
N GLY A 188 3.89 7.04 -3.62
CA GLY A 188 3.52 8.36 -4.14
C GLY A 188 3.26 8.34 -5.63
N GLY A 189 4.02 7.55 -6.38
CA GLY A 189 3.86 7.37 -7.81
C GLY A 189 5.10 6.74 -8.46
N GLY A 190 5.21 6.90 -9.78
CA GLY A 190 6.30 6.36 -10.57
C GLY A 190 5.90 5.14 -11.39
N PHE A 191 6.86 4.26 -11.69
CA PHE A 191 6.63 3.16 -12.60
C PHE A 191 7.15 1.82 -12.05
N GLN A 192 6.29 0.80 -12.04
CA GLN A 192 6.60 -0.58 -11.62
C GLN A 192 7.24 -0.71 -10.23
N ASN A 193 6.86 0.17 -9.31
CA ASN A 193 7.32 0.06 -7.93
C ASN A 193 6.54 -1.04 -7.18
N SER A 194 7.24 -1.75 -6.31
CA SER A 194 6.72 -2.91 -5.57
C SER A 194 6.93 -2.74 -4.06
N LEU A 195 5.83 -2.73 -3.29
CA LEU A 195 5.88 -2.59 -1.84
C LEU A 195 5.07 -3.71 -1.17
N GLY A 196 5.71 -4.51 -0.31
CA GLY A 196 5.04 -5.57 0.44
C GLY A 196 4.42 -6.67 -0.41
N THR A 197 4.95 -6.96 -1.58
CA THR A 197 4.36 -7.96 -2.49
C THR A 197 4.76 -9.40 -2.16
N THR A 198 5.86 -9.60 -1.48
CA THR A 198 6.39 -10.92 -1.12
C THR A 198 6.65 -11.10 0.36
N SER A 199 6.69 -10.02 1.13
CA SER A 199 6.94 -10.05 2.57
C SER A 199 6.29 -8.86 3.29
N ASN A 200 6.25 -8.92 4.60
CA ASN A 200 5.60 -7.91 5.43
C ASN A 200 6.37 -6.57 5.38
N ALA A 201 5.79 -5.58 4.70
CA ALA A 201 6.32 -4.23 4.57
C ALA A 201 5.30 -3.19 5.04
N ARG A 202 4.74 -3.38 6.23
CA ARG A 202 3.79 -2.45 6.84
C ARG A 202 4.45 -1.12 7.20
N PHE A 203 3.70 -0.03 7.14
CA PHE A 203 4.18 1.33 7.46
C PHE A 203 5.39 1.75 6.62
N ALA A 204 5.52 1.21 5.43
CA ALA A 204 6.63 1.46 4.52
C ALA A 204 6.24 2.45 3.42
N SER A 205 7.23 3.00 2.71
CA SER A 205 6.94 3.99 1.68
C SER A 205 7.87 3.91 0.47
N ILE A 206 7.31 4.26 -0.68
CA ILE A 206 8.04 4.62 -1.89
C ILE A 206 7.54 6.01 -2.31
N PRO A 207 8.21 7.10 -1.92
CA PRO A 207 7.77 8.47 -2.28
C PRO A 207 7.65 8.67 -3.78
N GLY A 208 8.49 7.99 -4.55
CA GLY A 208 8.49 7.94 -6.00
C GLY A 208 9.71 7.20 -6.51
N GLY A 209 9.65 6.78 -7.77
CA GLY A 209 10.76 6.08 -8.39
C GLY A 209 10.34 5.15 -9.51
N ARG A 210 11.31 4.40 -10.01
CA ARG A 210 11.10 3.37 -11.02
C ARG A 210 11.68 2.05 -10.54
N GLU A 211 10.87 1.00 -10.57
CA GLU A 211 11.29 -0.36 -10.24
C GLU A 211 11.94 -0.48 -8.84
N CYS A 212 11.48 0.38 -7.91
CA CYS A 212 11.89 0.29 -6.51
C CYS A 212 11.15 -0.84 -5.79
N SER A 213 11.85 -1.53 -4.86
CA SER A 213 11.27 -2.64 -4.10
C SER A 213 11.44 -2.43 -2.59
N VAL A 214 10.32 -2.39 -1.87
CA VAL A 214 10.28 -2.32 -0.40
C VAL A 214 9.60 -3.56 0.14
N GLN A 215 10.35 -4.39 0.87
CA GLN A 215 9.86 -5.66 1.42
C GLN A 215 10.03 -5.73 2.95
N HIS A 216 10.24 -4.59 3.62
CA HIS A 216 10.52 -4.52 5.05
C HIS A 216 9.70 -3.42 5.72
N GLU A 217 9.28 -3.66 6.97
CA GLU A 217 8.51 -2.69 7.77
C GLU A 217 9.30 -1.39 8.00
N TYR A 218 8.57 -0.27 8.04
CA TYR A 218 9.10 1.08 8.31
C TYR A 218 10.20 1.53 7.33
N ALA A 219 10.39 0.84 6.22
CA ALA A 219 11.44 1.13 5.26
C ALA A 219 10.98 2.08 4.14
N THR A 220 11.90 2.80 3.56
CA THR A 220 11.66 3.71 2.45
C THR A 220 12.64 3.43 1.32
N ALA A 221 12.16 3.41 0.06
CA ALA A 221 13.00 3.35 -1.14
C ALA A 221 12.64 4.45 -2.11
N SER A 222 13.63 5.00 -2.81
CA SER A 222 13.42 6.03 -3.83
C SER A 222 14.49 5.99 -4.94
N GLY A 223 14.15 6.53 -6.10
CA GLY A 223 15.03 6.60 -7.27
C GLY A 223 14.78 5.48 -8.27
N TYR A 224 15.83 4.86 -8.81
CA TYR A 224 15.73 3.81 -9.82
C TYR A 224 16.42 2.52 -9.33
N HIS A 225 15.68 1.42 -9.26
CA HIS A 225 16.13 0.11 -8.79
C HIS A 225 16.56 0.06 -7.30
N ALA A 226 16.05 0.96 -6.45
CA ALA A 226 16.33 0.90 -5.00
C ALA A 226 15.62 -0.29 -4.34
N VAL A 227 16.34 -1.07 -3.53
CA VAL A 227 15.82 -2.27 -2.86
C VAL A 227 16.11 -2.20 -1.37
N THR A 228 15.08 -2.25 -0.53
CA THR A 228 15.31 -2.33 0.92
C THR A 228 15.73 -3.73 1.33
N ARG A 229 16.67 -3.82 2.27
CA ARG A 229 17.18 -5.09 2.79
C ARG A 229 16.94 -5.27 4.28
N LEU A 230 16.45 -4.22 4.94
CA LEU A 230 16.25 -4.19 6.39
C LEU A 230 15.05 -3.33 6.76
N PRO A 231 14.35 -3.65 7.85
CA PRO A 231 13.35 -2.79 8.44
C PRO A 231 13.95 -1.43 8.84
N GLY A 232 13.17 -0.37 8.67
CA GLY A 232 13.57 0.99 9.00
C GLY A 232 14.68 1.59 8.12
N ALA A 233 15.10 0.92 7.05
CA ALA A 233 16.11 1.44 6.13
C ALA A 233 15.54 2.51 5.20
N GLU A 234 16.29 3.60 5.01
CA GLU A 234 16.06 4.56 3.93
C GLU A 234 17.06 4.25 2.80
N VAL A 235 16.55 3.88 1.62
CA VAL A 235 17.37 3.42 0.50
C VAL A 235 17.19 4.34 -0.71
N ARG A 236 18.30 4.69 -1.36
CA ARG A 236 18.32 5.46 -2.61
C ARG A 236 19.24 4.80 -3.63
N ALA A 237 18.77 4.72 -4.88
CA ALA A 237 19.57 4.30 -6.01
C ALA A 237 19.30 5.20 -7.22
N SER A 238 20.32 5.38 -8.07
CA SER A 238 20.19 6.11 -9.33
C SER A 238 20.23 5.18 -10.55
N GLY A 239 20.22 3.87 -10.32
CA GLY A 239 20.27 2.80 -11.29
C GLY A 239 20.91 1.55 -10.73
N SER A 240 21.23 0.61 -11.61
CA SER A 240 21.90 -0.63 -11.28
C SER A 240 22.89 -1.00 -12.39
N PHE A 241 23.86 -1.87 -12.10
CA PHE A 241 24.76 -2.43 -13.11
C PHE A 241 24.11 -3.62 -13.82
N VAL A 242 23.61 -4.58 -13.04
CA VAL A 242 23.01 -5.82 -13.54
C VAL A 242 21.60 -6.04 -12.97
N ARG A 243 21.40 -5.80 -11.69
CA ARG A 243 20.13 -6.06 -11.00
C ARG A 243 19.77 -4.96 -10.00
N ALA A 244 18.49 -4.79 -9.73
CA ALA A 244 18.03 -3.84 -8.72
C ALA A 244 18.73 -4.05 -7.36
N GLY A 245 19.21 -2.95 -6.76
CA GLY A 245 19.89 -2.93 -5.47
C GLY A 245 21.39 -3.29 -5.51
N ASP A 246 22.02 -3.43 -6.68
CA ASP A 246 23.46 -3.72 -6.79
C ASP A 246 24.35 -2.49 -6.71
N ALA A 247 23.78 -1.29 -6.78
CA ALA A 247 24.45 -0.01 -6.62
C ALA A 247 23.52 0.97 -5.88
N GLN A 248 23.58 0.98 -4.56
CA GLN A 248 22.66 1.80 -3.75
C GLN A 248 23.30 2.31 -2.45
N ILE A 249 22.65 3.30 -1.87
CA ILE A 249 22.98 3.82 -0.54
C ILE A 249 21.82 3.51 0.39
N SER A 250 22.13 2.91 1.55
CA SER A 250 21.18 2.60 2.61
C SER A 250 21.56 3.34 3.89
N ARG A 251 20.62 4.09 4.47
CA ARG A 251 20.77 4.74 5.77
C ARG A 251 20.03 3.96 6.83
N LEU A 252 20.66 3.76 7.98
CA LEU A 252 20.16 2.96 9.08
C LEU A 252 20.43 3.64 10.42
N THR A 253 19.45 3.53 11.33
CA THR A 253 19.66 3.85 12.76
C THR A 253 19.73 2.54 13.53
N LEU A 254 20.90 2.21 14.07
CA LEU A 254 21.13 1.05 14.93
C LEU A 254 21.14 1.50 16.39
N ARG A 255 20.64 0.66 17.28
CA ARG A 255 20.56 0.99 18.71
C ARG A 255 20.74 -0.21 19.61
N ARG A 256 21.21 0.01 20.84
CA ARG A 256 21.32 -0.98 21.90
C ARG A 256 21.38 -0.32 23.28
N ALA A 257 21.00 -1.07 24.31
CA ALA A 257 21.34 -0.76 25.69
C ALA A 257 22.35 -1.81 26.21
N THR A 258 23.33 -1.39 27.02
CA THR A 258 24.30 -2.27 27.69
C THR A 258 24.36 -1.93 29.17
N THR A 259 24.71 -2.92 30.01
CA THR A 259 24.89 -2.77 31.46
C THR A 259 26.23 -3.32 31.94
N ASP A 260 27.07 -3.79 31.02
CA ASP A 260 28.36 -4.45 31.28
C ASP A 260 29.41 -4.05 30.24
N GLY A 261 30.61 -4.68 30.35
CA GLY A 261 31.72 -4.49 29.44
C GLY A 261 31.77 -5.51 28.30
N VAL A 262 30.70 -6.28 28.05
CA VAL A 262 30.68 -7.28 26.97
C VAL A 262 30.36 -6.59 25.64
N ALA A 263 31.15 -6.90 24.61
CA ALA A 263 30.91 -6.38 23.27
C ALA A 263 29.53 -6.82 22.74
N THR A 264 28.66 -5.87 22.45
CA THR A 264 27.27 -6.11 22.07
C THR A 264 26.97 -5.44 20.76
N VAL A 265 26.42 -6.21 19.80
CA VAL A 265 26.06 -5.72 18.46
C VAL A 265 24.89 -4.76 18.53
N LEU A 266 24.99 -3.60 17.88
CA LEU A 266 23.88 -2.67 17.66
C LEU A 266 22.97 -3.22 16.57
N GLY A 267 21.66 -3.20 16.81
CA GLY A 267 20.66 -3.67 15.85
C GLY A 267 19.59 -2.62 15.55
N TRP A 268 18.90 -2.78 14.44
CA TRP A 268 17.85 -1.86 14.00
C TRP A 268 16.67 -1.82 14.98
N ASN A 269 16.38 -2.91 15.68
CA ASN A 269 15.24 -3.06 16.60
C ASN A 269 15.61 -2.88 18.09
N GLY A 270 16.87 -2.53 18.40
CA GLY A 270 17.38 -2.49 19.78
C GLY A 270 17.87 -3.84 20.32
N ASN A 271 17.76 -4.92 19.55
CA ASN A 271 18.32 -6.23 19.79
C ASN A 271 19.54 -6.47 18.88
N ALA A 272 20.20 -7.64 18.95
CA ALA A 272 21.31 -7.99 18.09
C ALA A 272 20.81 -8.42 16.69
N ALA A 273 20.31 -7.47 15.92
CA ALA A 273 19.87 -7.64 14.53
C ALA A 273 20.64 -6.67 13.62
N PRO A 274 21.91 -6.97 13.30
CA PRO A 274 22.76 -6.13 12.47
C PRO A 274 22.37 -6.19 10.99
N PRO A 275 22.85 -5.22 10.18
CA PRO A 275 22.73 -5.28 8.73
C PRO A 275 23.33 -6.55 8.14
N MET A 276 22.64 -7.15 7.17
CA MET A 276 23.12 -8.29 6.42
C MET A 276 23.93 -7.85 5.21
N ILE A 277 25.02 -8.58 4.89
CA ILE A 277 25.77 -8.43 3.66
C ILE A 277 25.48 -9.63 2.75
N LEU A 278 25.08 -9.37 1.51
CA LEU A 278 24.83 -10.41 0.52
C LEU A 278 26.13 -10.98 -0.04
N THR A 279 26.07 -12.23 -0.52
CA THR A 279 27.18 -12.84 -1.27
C THR A 279 27.43 -12.08 -2.58
N GLY A 280 28.68 -11.90 -2.95
CA GLY A 280 29.08 -11.12 -4.12
C GLY A 280 28.95 -9.60 -3.91
N THR A 281 29.00 -9.12 -2.67
CA THR A 281 28.79 -7.69 -2.35
C THR A 281 29.96 -7.12 -1.54
N THR A 282 30.24 -5.84 -1.80
CA THR A 282 31.12 -5.00 -0.97
C THR A 282 30.29 -3.84 -0.41
N TYR A 283 30.46 -3.57 0.89
CA TYR A 283 29.85 -2.42 1.56
C TYR A 283 30.90 -1.50 2.14
N LEU A 284 30.79 -0.21 1.84
CA LEU A 284 31.45 0.83 2.64
C LEU A 284 30.43 1.29 3.70
N LEU A 285 30.75 1.07 4.97
CA LEU A 285 30.03 1.62 6.11
C LEU A 285 30.71 2.90 6.55
N GLU A 286 29.94 3.97 6.70
CA GLU A 286 30.36 5.22 7.31
C GLU A 286 29.29 5.69 8.30
N GLY A 287 29.70 6.29 9.42
CA GLY A 287 28.71 6.75 10.38
C GLY A 287 29.25 7.34 11.66
N THR A 288 28.32 7.58 12.58
CA THR A 288 28.61 8.05 13.92
C THR A 288 27.90 7.19 14.94
N VAL A 289 28.57 6.94 16.08
CA VAL A 289 28.01 6.25 17.24
C VAL A 289 27.98 7.23 18.39
N LEU A 290 26.83 7.37 19.05
CA LEU A 290 26.61 8.16 20.23
C LEU A 290 26.26 7.25 21.40
N ALA A 291 26.84 7.48 22.56
CA ALA A 291 26.57 6.74 23.78
C ALA A 291 26.32 7.71 24.96
N ARG A 292 25.37 7.34 25.81
CA ARG A 292 25.04 8.09 27.03
C ARG A 292 24.73 7.16 28.18
N ARG A 293 25.33 7.45 29.35
CA ARG A 293 24.98 6.79 30.60
C ARG A 293 23.61 7.24 31.08
N THR A 294 22.77 6.34 31.56
CA THR A 294 21.38 6.62 31.95
C THR A 294 21.12 6.46 33.44
N ASP A 295 21.97 5.76 34.18
CA ASP A 295 21.90 5.57 35.62
C ASP A 295 22.60 6.69 36.41
N GLN A 296 23.56 7.40 35.79
CA GLN A 296 24.23 8.55 36.36
C GLN A 296 24.49 9.62 35.28
N PRO A 297 24.39 10.92 35.60
CA PRO A 297 24.73 12.00 34.66
C PRO A 297 26.24 12.16 34.45
N GLY A 298 26.64 12.87 33.39
CA GLY A 298 28.02 13.32 33.15
C GLY A 298 28.95 12.27 32.52
N ALA A 299 28.38 11.26 31.81
CA ALA A 299 29.19 10.37 30.98
C ALA A 299 28.52 10.22 29.60
N ASN A 300 29.18 10.79 28.59
CA ASN A 300 28.76 10.78 27.18
C ASN A 300 29.98 10.47 26.31
N ALA A 301 29.76 9.82 25.17
CA ALA A 301 30.81 9.62 24.19
C ALA A 301 30.26 9.56 22.77
N ALA A 302 31.09 9.95 21.82
CA ALA A 302 30.80 9.88 20.40
C ALA A 302 32.01 9.39 19.61
N TRP A 303 31.75 8.61 18.57
CA TRP A 303 32.76 8.10 17.65
C TRP A 303 32.34 8.31 16.20
N ARG A 304 33.32 8.54 15.33
CA ARG A 304 33.19 8.35 13.90
C ARG A 304 33.66 6.92 13.55
N VAL A 305 32.91 6.24 12.71
CA VAL A 305 33.20 4.86 12.28
C VAL A 305 33.23 4.78 10.77
N SER A 306 34.17 4.01 10.22
CA SER A 306 34.23 3.69 8.78
C SER A 306 34.83 2.29 8.61
N ALA A 307 34.26 1.47 7.75
CA ALA A 307 34.80 0.16 7.41
C ALA A 307 34.40 -0.31 6.02
N LEU A 308 35.32 -0.98 5.35
CA LEU A 308 35.06 -1.71 4.12
C LEU A 308 34.81 -3.18 4.47
N TYR A 309 33.65 -3.68 4.09
CA TYR A 309 33.24 -5.07 4.23
C TYR A 309 33.13 -5.73 2.85
N ALA A 310 33.49 -7.01 2.76
CA ALA A 310 33.28 -7.79 1.56
C ALA A 310 32.80 -9.21 1.89
N ARG A 311 32.01 -9.79 0.99
CA ARG A 311 31.55 -11.18 1.05
C ARG A 311 31.52 -11.77 -0.36
N ASP A 312 32.57 -12.48 -0.73
CA ASP A 312 32.68 -13.07 -2.06
C ASP A 312 31.98 -14.45 -2.17
N GLY A 313 32.46 -15.49 -1.55
CA GLY A 313 31.86 -16.84 -1.57
C GLY A 313 31.75 -17.52 -0.22
N GLY A 314 32.34 -16.92 0.81
CA GLY A 314 32.37 -17.44 2.18
C GLY A 314 31.64 -16.55 3.17
N GLY A 315 32.18 -16.46 4.39
CA GLY A 315 31.73 -15.50 5.39
C GLY A 315 32.07 -14.06 5.04
N ALA A 316 31.34 -13.13 5.59
CA ALA A 316 31.67 -11.72 5.48
C ALA A 316 32.99 -11.42 6.21
N ARG A 317 33.78 -10.50 5.69
CA ARG A 317 35.05 -10.06 6.29
C ARG A 317 35.15 -8.54 6.31
N VAL A 318 35.88 -8.03 7.29
CA VAL A 318 36.33 -6.64 7.32
C VAL A 318 37.64 -6.56 6.53
N VAL A 319 37.67 -5.73 5.50
CA VAL A 319 38.88 -5.46 4.71
C VAL A 319 39.73 -4.39 5.38
N GLY A 320 39.08 -3.38 5.97
CA GLY A 320 39.71 -2.33 6.74
C GLY A 320 38.69 -1.59 7.56
N ALA A 321 39.06 -1.10 8.74
CA ALA A 321 38.15 -0.36 9.61
C ALA A 321 38.89 0.75 10.37
N THR A 322 38.18 1.84 10.61
CA THR A 322 38.65 2.98 11.42
C THR A 322 37.55 3.38 12.39
N VAL A 323 37.94 3.55 13.66
CA VAL A 323 37.08 4.07 14.73
C VAL A 323 37.84 5.21 15.42
N VAL A 324 37.26 6.42 15.34
CA VAL A 324 37.89 7.63 15.89
C VAL A 324 36.97 8.23 16.95
N PRO A 325 37.44 8.34 18.22
CA PRO A 325 36.70 9.11 19.21
C PRO A 325 36.57 10.57 18.79
N LEU A 326 35.36 11.11 18.86
CA LEU A 326 35.08 12.51 18.59
C LEU A 326 35.01 13.33 19.90
N ALA A 327 34.40 12.73 20.91
CA ALA A 327 34.28 13.29 22.25
C ALA A 327 34.09 12.16 23.27
N VAL A 328 34.71 12.30 24.44
CA VAL A 328 34.58 11.34 25.56
C VAL A 328 34.55 12.15 26.84
N GLU A 329 33.52 11.97 27.67
CA GLU A 329 33.30 12.70 28.90
C GLU A 329 33.21 11.77 30.11
N GLY A 330 33.90 12.12 31.18
CA GLY A 330 33.81 11.42 32.48
C GLY A 330 34.18 9.94 32.42
N SER A 331 33.36 9.11 33.04
CA SER A 331 33.58 7.66 33.10
C SER A 331 33.37 6.92 31.76
N ALA A 332 33.00 7.65 30.69
CA ALA A 332 32.87 7.11 29.35
C ALA A 332 34.22 6.75 28.70
N SER A 333 35.36 7.11 29.31
CA SER A 333 36.70 6.75 28.86
C SER A 333 36.95 5.23 28.83
N ALA A 334 36.16 4.45 29.57
CA ALA A 334 36.22 2.99 29.57
C ALA A 334 35.37 2.35 28.43
N TRP A 335 34.60 3.16 27.67
CA TRP A 335 33.73 2.65 26.62
C TRP A 335 34.44 2.64 25.27
N SER A 336 34.04 1.72 24.42
CA SER A 336 34.60 1.67 23.06
C SER A 336 33.59 1.16 22.03
N VAL A 337 33.92 1.39 20.77
CA VAL A 337 33.18 0.89 19.61
C VAL A 337 34.17 0.04 18.78
N THR A 338 33.69 -1.10 18.26
CA THR A 338 34.48 -1.92 17.34
C THR A 338 33.62 -2.31 16.14
N LEU A 339 34.28 -2.52 15.00
CA LEU A 339 33.64 -2.95 13.76
C LEU A 339 34.14 -4.37 13.44
N THR A 340 33.22 -5.32 13.32
CA THR A 340 33.51 -6.71 12.99
C THR A 340 32.56 -7.24 11.93
N ALA A 341 32.88 -8.37 11.33
CA ALA A 341 31.97 -9.09 10.46
C ALA A 341 31.48 -10.36 11.17
N GLY A 342 30.18 -10.63 11.08
CA GLY A 342 29.65 -11.95 11.32
C GLY A 342 29.72 -12.80 10.04
N ASN A 343 29.11 -14.00 10.05
CA ASN A 343 29.14 -14.86 8.86
C ASN A 343 28.48 -14.20 7.63
N SER A 344 27.43 -13.43 7.87
CA SER A 344 26.71 -12.68 6.81
C SER A 344 26.27 -11.30 7.27
N THR A 345 26.97 -10.68 8.22
CA THR A 345 26.54 -9.43 8.83
C THR A 345 27.67 -8.42 8.96
N VAL A 346 27.25 -7.16 8.94
CA VAL A 346 28.08 -5.98 9.22
C VAL A 346 27.79 -5.57 10.67
N ASN A 347 28.77 -5.68 11.54
CA ASN A 347 28.56 -5.46 12.97
C ASN A 347 29.22 -4.17 13.44
N VAL A 348 28.41 -3.28 14.04
CA VAL A 348 28.87 -2.18 14.89
C VAL A 348 28.66 -2.63 16.32
N ASN A 349 29.74 -2.88 17.05
CA ASN A 349 29.68 -3.35 18.43
C ASN A 349 29.91 -2.19 19.40
N ALA A 350 29.10 -2.15 20.45
CA ALA A 350 29.26 -1.29 21.61
C ALA A 350 29.90 -2.08 22.76
N VAL A 351 30.89 -1.52 23.42
CA VAL A 351 31.52 -2.08 24.61
C VAL A 351 31.33 -1.05 25.73
N GLY A 352 30.47 -1.37 26.69
CA GLY A 352 30.22 -0.55 27.85
C GLY A 352 31.23 -0.74 28.97
N ALA A 353 30.80 -0.56 30.22
CA ALA A 353 31.58 -0.85 31.41
C ALA A 353 30.68 -1.52 32.48
N PRO A 354 31.22 -2.39 33.33
CA PRO A 354 30.46 -2.97 34.42
C PRO A 354 29.79 -1.94 35.30
N GLY A 355 28.51 -2.13 35.61
CA GLY A 355 27.73 -1.23 36.45
C GLY A 355 27.30 0.10 35.77
N HIS A 356 27.55 0.25 34.47
CA HIS A 356 27.06 1.41 33.71
C HIS A 356 25.86 1.01 32.87
N SER A 357 24.70 1.62 33.07
CA SER A 357 23.56 1.52 32.16
C SER A 357 23.73 2.53 31.03
N ILE A 358 23.97 2.06 29.80
CA ILE A 358 24.36 2.89 28.68
C ILE A 358 23.38 2.66 27.51
N ARG A 359 22.89 3.75 26.89
CA ARG A 359 22.18 3.72 25.61
C ARG A 359 23.10 4.15 24.49
N TRP A 360 23.05 3.35 23.43
CA TRP A 360 23.83 3.51 22.22
C TRP A 360 22.93 3.73 21.03
N VAL A 361 23.30 4.67 20.17
CA VAL A 361 22.66 4.92 18.87
C VAL A 361 23.76 5.11 17.83
N ALA A 362 23.67 4.40 16.72
CA ALA A 362 24.54 4.59 15.57
C ALA A 362 23.70 5.00 14.36
N ASN A 363 24.05 6.11 13.71
CA ASN A 363 23.60 6.45 12.38
C ASN A 363 24.66 6.02 11.39
N VAL A 364 24.32 5.07 10.52
CA VAL A 364 25.25 4.52 9.54
C VAL A 364 24.69 4.63 8.14
N VAL A 365 25.57 4.87 7.19
CA VAL A 365 25.34 4.83 5.75
C VAL A 365 26.10 3.65 5.20
N LEU A 366 25.43 2.79 4.47
CA LEU A 366 26.01 1.68 3.73
C LEU A 366 25.97 2.02 2.25
N THR A 367 27.11 2.19 1.61
CA THR A 367 27.22 2.23 0.15
C THR A 367 27.46 0.81 -0.34
N GLU A 368 26.55 0.30 -1.13
CA GLU A 368 26.54 -1.08 -1.62
C GLU A 368 26.99 -1.16 -3.06
N LEU A 369 27.90 -2.11 -3.33
CA LEU A 369 28.32 -2.49 -4.68
C LEU A 369 28.28 -4.02 -4.77
N ALA A 370 27.41 -4.56 -5.62
CA ALA A 370 27.33 -6.00 -5.89
C ALA A 370 27.81 -6.34 -7.30
N GLN A 371 28.25 -7.59 -7.49
CA GLN A 371 28.65 -8.15 -8.79
C GLN A 371 27.42 -8.53 -9.63
#